data_7bae75ff92429e5a1876071e2d03379a
#
_entry.id   7bae75ff92429e5a1876071e2d03379a
#
_cell.length_a   1.000
_cell.length_b   1.000
_cell.length_c   1.000
_cell.angle_alpha   90.00
_cell.angle_beta   90.00
_cell.angle_gamma   90.00
#
_symmetry.space_group_name_H-M   'P 1'
#
loop_
_entity.id
_entity.type
_entity.pdbx_description
1 polymer ?
#
loop_
_entity_poly.entity_id
_entity_poly.type
_entity_poly.pdbx_seq_one_letter_code
_entity_poly.pdbx_strand_id
1 'polypeptide(L)'
;MTNSAQLSRTARSAIADTRHDILMSAASAWEIATKQRLGKLPGVPLASDRFNELVLLDGFSHLAVDHRHAAHAAAFDVDHRDPFDRLLAAQSAIERCTLVTQDPAFTLFGTPTLW
;
A
#
# COMPACT_ATOMS: atom_id res chain seq x y z
N MET A 1 -0.32 2.53 2.94
CA MET A 1 0.59 3.12 1.97
C MET A 1 -0.17 3.96 0.95
N THR A 2 0.51 4.91 0.35
CA THR A 2 -0.05 5.73 -0.71
C THR A 2 0.42 5.28 -2.08
N ASN A 3 -0.43 5.41 -3.10
CA ASN A 3 -0.08 5.17 -4.49
C ASN A 3 0.16 6.48 -5.26
N SER A 4 0.29 7.58 -4.55
CA SER A 4 0.53 8.90 -5.12
C SER A 4 1.89 9.45 -4.66
N ALA A 5 2.56 10.22 -5.51
CA ALA A 5 3.81 10.89 -5.18
C ALA A 5 3.62 12.02 -4.16
N GLN A 6 2.40 12.55 -4.04
CA GLN A 6 2.10 13.66 -3.13
C GLN A 6 0.97 13.26 -2.18
N LEU A 7 1.27 13.36 -0.89
CA LEU A 7 0.30 13.12 0.15
C LEU A 7 -0.51 14.40 0.44
N SER A 8 -1.80 14.25 0.69
CA SER A 8 -2.62 15.33 1.20
C SER A 8 -2.16 15.71 2.62
N ARG A 9 -2.62 16.88 3.09
CA ARG A 9 -2.35 17.27 4.48
C ARG A 9 -2.93 16.27 5.47
N THR A 10 -4.14 15.79 5.22
CA THR A 10 -4.81 14.80 6.07
C THR A 10 -4.01 13.50 6.14
N ALA A 11 -3.57 12.99 4.98
CA ALA A 11 -2.77 11.77 4.93
C ALA A 11 -1.43 11.94 5.64
N ARG A 12 -0.74 13.07 5.46
CA ARG A 12 0.51 13.37 6.16
C ARG A 12 0.32 13.41 7.67
N SER A 13 -0.74 14.05 8.14
CA SER A 13 -1.04 14.14 9.56
C SER A 13 -1.30 12.76 10.14
N ALA A 14 -2.05 11.91 9.44
CA ALA A 14 -2.35 10.55 9.90
C ALA A 14 -1.07 9.71 10.00
N ILE A 15 -0.19 9.79 8.99
CA ILE A 15 1.06 9.03 8.96
C ILE A 15 2.01 9.51 10.06
N ALA A 16 2.09 10.82 10.28
CA ALA A 16 2.96 11.41 11.29
C ALA A 16 2.46 11.22 12.73
N ASP A 17 1.19 10.85 12.91
CA ASP A 17 0.60 10.66 14.24
C ASP A 17 1.16 9.39 14.88
N THR A 18 1.88 9.56 16.00
CA THR A 18 2.51 8.45 16.70
C THR A 18 1.53 7.48 17.34
N ARG A 19 0.24 7.81 17.38
CA ARG A 19 -0.81 6.90 17.86
C ARG A 19 -1.20 5.87 16.80
N HIS A 20 -0.81 6.07 15.54
CA HIS A 20 -1.10 5.15 14.46
C HIS A 20 0.05 4.18 14.23
N ASP A 21 -0.29 2.91 14.04
CA ASP A 21 0.65 1.92 13.54
C ASP A 21 0.64 1.98 12.01
N ILE A 22 1.77 2.31 11.42
CA ILE A 22 1.88 2.42 9.97
C ILE A 22 2.48 1.14 9.42
N LEU A 23 1.74 0.51 8.50
CA LEU A 23 2.14 -0.72 7.85
C LEU A 23 2.51 -0.44 6.40
N MET A 24 3.63 -1.02 5.97
CA MET A 24 4.06 -0.98 4.57
C MET A 24 3.90 -2.38 3.99
N SER A 25 2.98 -2.52 3.03
CA SER A 25 2.71 -3.81 2.41
C SER A 25 3.83 -4.25 1.46
N ALA A 26 4.14 -5.54 1.47
CA ALA A 26 5.02 -6.14 0.48
C ALA A 26 4.49 -5.94 -0.96
N ALA A 27 3.17 -5.92 -1.14
CA ALA A 27 2.56 -5.65 -2.44
C ALA A 27 2.93 -4.25 -2.95
N SER A 28 2.99 -3.27 -2.04
CA SER A 28 3.37 -1.90 -2.38
C SER A 28 4.85 -1.81 -2.75
N ALA A 29 5.71 -2.53 -2.04
CA ALA A 29 7.13 -2.59 -2.37
C ALA A 29 7.34 -3.17 -3.77
N TRP A 30 6.62 -4.21 -4.11
CA TRP A 30 6.68 -4.83 -5.43
C TRP A 30 6.20 -3.87 -6.52
N GLU A 31 5.09 -3.17 -6.30
CA GLU A 31 4.57 -2.19 -7.26
C GLU A 31 5.58 -1.07 -7.50
N ILE A 32 6.15 -0.52 -6.43
CA ILE A 32 7.15 0.56 -6.53
C ILE A 32 8.38 0.07 -7.29
N ALA A 33 8.91 -1.10 -6.94
CA ALA A 33 10.08 -1.67 -7.60
C ALA A 33 9.81 -1.94 -9.09
N THR A 34 8.63 -2.43 -9.41
CA THR A 34 8.22 -2.69 -10.80
C THR A 34 8.16 -1.39 -11.60
N LYS A 35 7.56 -0.36 -11.04
CA LYS A 35 7.48 0.95 -11.69
C LYS A 35 8.85 1.59 -11.89
N GLN A 36 9.76 1.43 -10.93
CA GLN A 36 11.14 1.90 -11.07
C GLN A 36 11.85 1.19 -12.21
N ARG A 37 11.72 -0.14 -12.28
CA ARG A 37 12.32 -0.94 -13.35
C ARG A 37 11.82 -0.49 -14.74
N LEU A 38 10.55 -0.10 -14.82
CA LEU A 38 9.93 0.37 -16.05
C LEU A 38 10.19 1.85 -16.34
N GLY A 39 10.96 2.54 -15.49
CA GLY A 39 11.27 3.96 -15.66
C GLY A 39 10.11 4.90 -15.38
N LYS A 40 9.09 4.45 -14.64
CA LYS A 40 7.88 5.24 -14.39
C LYS A 40 7.94 6.07 -13.10
N LEU A 41 8.99 5.94 -12.30
CA LEU A 41 9.18 6.67 -11.05
C LEU A 41 10.61 7.23 -10.98
N PRO A 42 10.94 8.22 -11.82
CA PRO A 42 12.27 8.82 -11.78
C PRO A 42 12.48 9.56 -10.46
N GLY A 43 13.69 9.50 -9.92
CA GLY A 43 14.04 10.21 -8.70
C GLY A 43 13.59 9.57 -7.40
N VAL A 44 12.87 8.46 -7.45
CA VAL A 44 12.49 7.72 -6.25
C VAL A 44 13.66 6.81 -5.83
N PRO A 45 14.06 6.80 -4.54
CA PRO A 45 15.09 5.89 -4.05
C PRO A 45 14.73 4.45 -4.37
N LEU A 46 15.75 3.64 -4.61
CA LEU A 46 15.57 2.25 -5.01
C LEU A 46 14.75 1.48 -3.97
N ALA A 47 13.76 0.73 -4.45
CA ALA A 47 13.08 -0.29 -3.68
C ALA A 47 13.96 -1.54 -3.64
N SER A 48 15.21 -1.37 -3.23
CA SER A 48 16.25 -2.39 -3.15
C SER A 48 16.52 -2.69 -1.69
N ASP A 49 17.72 -3.17 -1.40
CA ASP A 49 18.17 -3.54 -0.06
C ASP A 49 17.96 -2.45 0.98
N ARG A 50 17.97 -1.16 0.57
CA ARG A 50 17.77 -0.04 1.48
C ARG A 50 16.31 0.21 1.83
N PHE A 51 15.36 -0.40 1.10
CA PHE A 51 13.95 -0.19 1.34
C PHE A 51 13.55 -0.61 2.76
N ASN A 52 14.02 -1.77 3.21
CA ASN A 52 13.76 -2.25 4.56
C ASN A 52 14.27 -1.28 5.62
N GLU A 53 15.48 -0.77 5.44
CA GLU A 53 16.08 0.19 6.37
C GLU A 53 15.28 1.48 6.42
N LEU A 54 14.86 1.99 5.27
CA LEU A 54 14.08 3.23 5.19
C LEU A 54 12.72 3.10 5.87
N VAL A 55 12.05 1.97 5.67
CA VAL A 55 10.76 1.70 6.30
C VAL A 55 10.90 1.65 7.82
N LEU A 56 11.94 0.98 8.32
CA LEU A 56 12.18 0.89 9.76
C LEU A 56 12.59 2.23 10.37
N LEU A 57 13.39 3.03 9.66
CA LEU A 57 13.81 4.35 10.13
C LEU A 57 12.63 5.30 10.30
N ASP A 58 11.62 5.19 9.44
CA ASP A 58 10.41 5.99 9.53
C ASP A 58 9.42 5.46 10.58
N GLY A 59 9.78 4.40 11.29
CA GLY A 59 8.92 3.81 12.31
C GLY A 59 7.80 2.94 11.75
N PHE A 60 7.87 2.58 10.48
CA PHE A 60 6.88 1.72 9.83
C PHE A 60 7.20 0.25 10.09
N SER A 61 6.15 -0.57 10.09
CA SER A 61 6.28 -2.01 10.15
C SER A 61 5.98 -2.62 8.79
N HIS A 62 6.60 -3.76 8.50
CA HIS A 62 6.33 -4.49 7.26
C HIS A 62 5.10 -5.38 7.41
N LEU A 63 4.27 -5.40 6.38
CA LEU A 63 3.15 -6.32 6.27
C LEU A 63 3.41 -7.26 5.10
N ALA A 64 3.70 -8.52 5.39
CA ALA A 64 3.91 -9.53 4.36
C ALA A 64 2.59 -9.91 3.71
N VAL A 65 2.65 -10.27 2.42
CA VAL A 65 1.52 -10.90 1.73
C VAL A 65 1.60 -12.40 2.00
N ASP A 66 0.57 -12.95 2.62
CA ASP A 66 0.47 -14.37 2.86
C ASP A 66 -0.67 -15.01 2.04
N HIS A 67 -0.87 -16.33 2.20
CA HIS A 67 -1.87 -17.05 1.41
C HIS A 67 -3.30 -16.58 1.65
N ARG A 68 -3.62 -16.08 2.86
CA ARG A 68 -4.96 -15.56 3.16
C ARG A 68 -5.23 -14.31 2.33
N HIS A 69 -4.25 -13.42 2.25
CA HIS A 69 -4.32 -12.21 1.45
C HIS A 69 -4.50 -12.55 -0.03
N ALA A 70 -3.70 -13.47 -0.53
CA ALA A 70 -3.74 -13.87 -1.93
C ALA A 70 -5.08 -14.50 -2.31
N ALA A 71 -5.58 -15.41 -1.48
CA ALA A 71 -6.87 -16.08 -1.73
C ALA A 71 -8.02 -15.08 -1.67
N HIS A 72 -8.02 -14.18 -0.70
CA HIS A 72 -9.05 -13.15 -0.56
C HIS A 72 -9.04 -12.18 -1.74
N ALA A 73 -7.84 -11.78 -2.18
CA ALA A 73 -7.67 -10.90 -3.33
C ALA A 73 -8.24 -11.52 -4.61
N ALA A 74 -7.99 -12.80 -4.81
CA ALA A 74 -8.50 -13.53 -5.96
C ALA A 74 -10.03 -13.69 -5.93
N ALA A 75 -10.60 -13.77 -4.74
CA ALA A 75 -12.02 -14.05 -4.54
C ALA A 75 -12.93 -12.83 -4.69
N PHE A 76 -12.39 -11.60 -4.70
CA PHE A 76 -13.23 -10.42 -4.90
C PHE A 76 -14.01 -10.50 -6.22
N ASP A 77 -15.32 -10.42 -6.12
CA ASP A 77 -16.21 -10.41 -7.29
C ASP A 77 -16.43 -8.96 -7.74
N VAL A 78 -15.37 -8.34 -8.21
CA VAL A 78 -15.38 -6.98 -8.73
C VAL A 78 -14.60 -6.91 -10.04
N ASP A 79 -14.99 -6.03 -10.93
CA ASP A 79 -14.34 -5.85 -12.22
C ASP A 79 -13.16 -4.88 -12.12
N HIS A 80 -12.14 -5.31 -11.42
CA HIS A 80 -10.89 -4.56 -11.25
C HIS A 80 -9.74 -5.56 -11.23
N ARG A 81 -8.88 -5.51 -12.25
CA ARG A 81 -7.89 -6.57 -12.53
C ARG A 81 -6.50 -6.30 -11.97
N ASP A 82 -6.22 -5.10 -11.50
CA ASP A 82 -4.89 -4.77 -10.98
C ASP A 82 -4.58 -5.63 -9.76
N PRO A 83 -3.59 -6.53 -9.84
CA PRO A 83 -3.29 -7.45 -8.74
C PRO A 83 -2.77 -6.74 -7.49
N PHE A 84 -2.06 -5.62 -7.65
CA PHE A 84 -1.56 -4.86 -6.50
C PHE A 84 -2.72 -4.27 -5.71
N ASP A 85 -3.69 -3.67 -6.40
CA ASP A 85 -4.87 -3.10 -5.76
C ASP A 85 -5.72 -4.17 -5.09
N ARG A 86 -5.88 -5.32 -5.73
CA ARG A 86 -6.62 -6.46 -5.15
C ARG A 86 -5.95 -6.96 -3.88
N LEU A 87 -4.63 -7.06 -3.87
CA LEU A 87 -3.87 -7.47 -2.68
C LEU A 87 -3.99 -6.45 -1.56
N LEU A 88 -3.88 -5.16 -1.87
CA LEU A 88 -4.01 -4.11 -0.86
C LEU A 88 -5.42 -4.09 -0.25
N ALA A 89 -6.46 -4.25 -1.08
CA ALA A 89 -7.84 -4.33 -0.60
C ALA A 89 -8.04 -5.55 0.30
N ALA A 90 -7.48 -6.71 -0.06
CA ALA A 90 -7.56 -7.92 0.75
C ALA A 90 -6.85 -7.75 2.09
N GLN A 91 -5.67 -7.14 2.09
CA GLN A 91 -4.94 -6.88 3.32
C GLN A 91 -5.69 -5.93 4.24
N SER A 92 -6.26 -4.87 3.68
CA SER A 92 -7.09 -3.94 4.44
C SER A 92 -8.25 -4.67 5.14
N ALA A 93 -8.93 -5.56 4.41
CA ALA A 93 -10.05 -6.32 4.95
C ALA A 93 -9.64 -7.30 6.05
N ILE A 94 -8.58 -8.07 5.82
CA ILE A 94 -8.12 -9.11 6.75
C ILE A 94 -7.47 -8.50 7.97
N GLU A 95 -6.60 -7.52 7.78
CA GLU A 95 -5.84 -6.89 8.87
C GLU A 95 -6.60 -5.75 9.54
N ARG A 96 -7.78 -5.40 9.02
CA ARG A 96 -8.65 -4.34 9.54
C ARG A 96 -7.93 -3.00 9.63
N CYS A 97 -7.27 -2.62 8.54
CA CYS A 97 -6.56 -1.35 8.46
C CYS A 97 -7.11 -0.47 7.34
N THR A 98 -6.94 0.83 7.51
CA THR A 98 -7.33 1.83 6.51
C THR A 98 -6.22 1.99 5.49
N LEU A 99 -6.57 2.04 4.22
CA LEU A 99 -5.61 2.23 3.14
C LEU A 99 -5.43 3.73 2.86
N VAL A 100 -4.19 4.18 2.85
CA VAL A 100 -3.87 5.57 2.50
C VAL A 100 -3.75 5.67 0.98
N THR A 101 -4.78 6.20 0.35
CA THR A 101 -4.87 6.34 -1.10
C THR A 101 -5.94 7.36 -1.49
N GLN A 102 -5.75 7.99 -2.65
CA GLN A 102 -6.79 8.84 -3.26
C GLN A 102 -7.53 8.13 -4.40
N ASP A 103 -7.14 6.91 -4.72
CA ASP A 103 -7.70 6.19 -5.87
C ASP A 103 -9.15 5.77 -5.57
N PRO A 104 -10.14 6.25 -6.37
CA PRO A 104 -11.54 5.90 -6.15
C PRO A 104 -11.86 4.43 -6.46
N ALA A 105 -10.97 3.72 -7.15
CA ALA A 105 -11.19 2.31 -7.49
C ALA A 105 -11.39 1.43 -6.26
N PHE A 106 -10.84 1.81 -5.11
CA PHE A 106 -10.98 1.02 -3.88
C PHE A 106 -12.39 0.99 -3.32
N THR A 107 -13.28 1.88 -3.77
CA THR A 107 -14.69 1.81 -3.39
C THR A 107 -15.36 0.53 -3.91
N LEU A 108 -14.87 -0.02 -5.02
CA LEU A 108 -15.38 -1.29 -5.58
C LEU A 108 -15.19 -2.45 -4.60
N PHE A 109 -14.15 -2.39 -3.78
CA PHE A 109 -13.83 -3.44 -2.81
C PHE A 109 -14.44 -3.16 -1.44
N GLY A 110 -15.07 -2.01 -1.24
CA GLY A 110 -15.52 -1.59 0.09
C GLY A 110 -14.38 -1.28 1.05
N THR A 111 -13.20 -0.97 0.55
CA THR A 111 -12.01 -0.70 1.34
C THR A 111 -12.11 0.66 2.02
N PRO A 112 -11.89 0.76 3.35
CA PRO A 112 -11.81 2.07 4.00
C PRO A 112 -10.53 2.76 3.55
N THR A 113 -10.66 4.00 3.12
CA THR A 113 -9.53 4.79 2.60
C THR A 113 -9.41 6.11 3.32
N LEU A 114 -8.19 6.65 3.28
CA LEU A 114 -7.86 7.98 3.82
C LEU A 114 -6.98 8.72 2.84
N TRP A 115 -7.30 9.99 2.65
CA TRP A 115 -6.45 10.88 1.85
C TRP A 115 -6.52 12.33 2.33
#